data_94add5a78116a753377491de05c513a3
#
_entry.id   94add5a78116a753377491de05c513a3
#
_cell.length_a   1.000
_cell.length_b   1.000
_cell.length_c   1.000
_cell.angle_alpha   90.00
_cell.angle_beta   90.00
_cell.angle_gamma   90.00
#
_symmetry.space_group_name_H-M   'P 1'
#
loop_
_entity.id
_entity.type
_entity.pdbx_description
1 polymer ?
#
loop_
_entity_poly.entity_id
_entity_poly.type
_entity_poly.pdbx_seq_one_letter_code
_entity_poly.pdbx_strand_id
1 'polypeptide(L)'
;MSEMHSAGVESESSTGEPRGDSALAAQRSWLDEPGHRAWLHAGLSDVITFALGSILPDGGFAYQAADGSPMPGRRPQLFLTARMAYTAALGVRHGVPGSGELLDHAMSSLTGIHADTQHGGWLSEPGAVTRKMTYDHVHVGLASAGALTVGHPAAARLLEQVTDVVDTHLWDPEAQALLESFAPDWSDSEDYRGANANMHGLEAFIAMGHATGDAVWHQRGLAIADRLINVAARERGWLLPEHFTADWQVLPDYNRDEPLHPFRPYGATFGHSLEWSRFLLQLDASPLVGSPSWLVEAADGLTRRALDGGWALDGRPGLVYTVDWDGAPVADVRLHWPVCEGIQTTAVLLRLTGDAHWEHWYRRLWDHAARWFIDERGTWRNELDDDMREGGKVWPGRPDVYHCGGALTAPLDA
;
A
#
# COMPACT_ATOMS: atom_id res chain seq x y z
N MET A 1 71.80 46.40 6.80
CA MET A 1 72.34 45.57 5.72
C MET A 1 71.59 44.24 5.79
N SER A 2 70.71 44.17 4.87
CA SER A 2 70.62 43.20 3.78
C SER A 2 69.91 41.91 4.22
N GLU A 3 68.92 41.32 3.64
CA GLU A 3 68.05 41.52 2.47
C GLU A 3 66.88 40.58 2.62
N MET A 4 65.80 41.03 2.13
CA MET A 4 64.53 40.27 2.06
C MET A 4 64.59 39.13 1.02
N HIS A 5 63.94 37.99 1.35
CA HIS A 5 63.43 37.13 0.34
C HIS A 5 61.99 36.69 0.73
N SER A 6 61.02 37.18 -0.03
CA SER A 6 59.66 36.78 0.00
C SER A 6 59.51 35.47 -0.78
N ALA A 7 58.83 34.51 -0.17
CA ALA A 7 58.27 33.35 -0.91
C ALA A 7 56.74 33.42 -0.85
N GLY A 8 56.10 33.56 -2.01
CA GLY A 8 54.66 33.59 -2.18
C GLY A 8 54.04 32.23 -1.88
N VAL A 9 52.93 32.27 -1.18
CA VAL A 9 52.06 31.11 -0.99
C VAL A 9 50.99 31.19 -2.09
N GLU A 10 51.09 30.32 -3.07
CA GLU A 10 50.01 30.09 -4.03
C GLU A 10 48.85 29.36 -3.33
N SER A 11 47.69 29.99 -3.35
CA SER A 11 46.43 29.40 -2.92
C SER A 11 45.92 28.46 -4.01
N GLU A 12 46.05 27.17 -3.84
CA GLU A 12 45.28 26.20 -4.63
C GLU A 12 43.81 26.22 -4.18
N SER A 13 42.97 26.80 -5.02
CA SER A 13 41.51 26.63 -4.93
C SER A 13 41.15 25.24 -5.44
N SER A 14 40.92 24.30 -4.54
CA SER A 14 40.29 23.02 -4.87
C SER A 14 38.79 23.25 -5.04
N THR A 15 38.35 23.46 -6.28
CA THR A 15 36.94 23.29 -6.68
C THR A 15 36.67 21.79 -6.69
N GLY A 16 36.16 21.28 -5.58
CA GLY A 16 35.61 19.94 -5.51
C GLY A 16 34.27 19.89 -6.27
N GLU A 17 34.30 19.43 -7.51
CA GLU A 17 33.08 19.05 -8.22
C GLU A 17 32.42 17.84 -7.52
N PRO A 18 31.08 17.79 -7.44
CA PRO A 18 30.39 16.63 -6.89
C PRO A 18 30.50 15.47 -7.89
N ARG A 19 31.38 14.51 -7.62
CA ARG A 19 31.57 13.28 -8.40
C ARG A 19 30.51 12.20 -8.05
N GLY A 20 29.25 12.58 -7.83
CA GLY A 20 28.19 11.64 -7.46
C GLY A 20 27.30 11.20 -8.63
N ASP A 21 26.90 12.11 -9.49
CA ASP A 21 25.80 11.83 -10.44
C ASP A 21 26.23 11.12 -11.73
N SER A 22 27.49 11.23 -12.17
CA SER A 22 27.91 10.62 -13.44
C SER A 22 28.22 9.13 -13.34
N ALA A 23 28.46 8.59 -12.16
CA ALA A 23 28.76 7.17 -11.95
C ALA A 23 27.47 6.31 -11.91
N LEU A 24 26.36 6.86 -11.46
CA LEU A 24 25.05 6.18 -11.45
C LEU A 24 24.45 6.07 -12.86
N ALA A 25 24.66 7.05 -13.74
CA ALA A 25 24.16 7.06 -15.10
C ALA A 25 24.78 5.97 -16.04
N ALA A 26 25.89 5.35 -15.63
CA ALA A 26 26.51 4.24 -16.36
C ALA A 26 26.12 2.85 -15.80
N GLN A 27 25.43 2.81 -14.68
CA GLN A 27 25.03 1.57 -14.05
C GLN A 27 23.64 1.17 -14.53
N ARG A 28 23.50 -0.10 -14.99
CA ARG A 28 22.20 -0.65 -15.42
C ARG A 28 21.18 -0.52 -14.28
N SER A 29 19.92 -0.17 -14.62
CA SER A 29 18.85 -0.13 -13.64
C SER A 29 18.64 -1.49 -12.99
N TRP A 30 18.37 -1.52 -11.67
CA TRP A 30 18.00 -2.77 -11.00
C TRP A 30 16.72 -3.38 -11.57
N LEU A 31 15.78 -2.59 -12.08
CA LEU A 31 14.58 -3.11 -12.74
C LEU A 31 14.91 -4.04 -13.92
N ASP A 32 16.03 -3.81 -14.59
CA ASP A 32 16.47 -4.58 -15.77
C ASP A 32 17.57 -5.61 -15.44
N GLU A 33 18.03 -5.67 -14.20
CA GLU A 33 19.07 -6.61 -13.78
C GLU A 33 18.49 -8.02 -13.59
N PRO A 34 18.95 -9.04 -14.37
CA PRO A 34 18.41 -10.40 -14.29
C PRO A 34 18.54 -11.02 -12.90
N GLY A 35 19.63 -10.71 -12.18
CA GLY A 35 19.85 -11.20 -10.82
C GLY A 35 18.84 -10.63 -9.83
N HIS A 36 18.51 -9.35 -9.93
CA HIS A 36 17.51 -8.71 -9.11
C HIS A 36 16.09 -9.26 -9.42
N ARG A 37 15.73 -9.39 -10.71
CA ARG A 37 14.45 -9.97 -11.12
C ARG A 37 14.28 -11.41 -10.64
N ALA A 38 15.33 -12.23 -10.70
CA ALA A 38 15.32 -13.59 -10.17
C ALA A 38 15.16 -13.60 -8.62
N TRP A 39 15.79 -12.67 -7.93
CA TRP A 39 15.64 -12.51 -6.48
C TRP A 39 14.22 -12.10 -6.08
N LEU A 40 13.59 -11.16 -6.82
CA LEU A 40 12.19 -10.78 -6.62
C LEU A 40 11.25 -11.97 -6.78
N HIS A 41 11.46 -12.78 -7.83
CA HIS A 41 10.63 -13.96 -8.08
C HIS A 41 10.82 -15.04 -7.00
N ALA A 42 12.03 -15.24 -6.51
CA ALA A 42 12.30 -16.12 -5.36
C ALA A 42 11.60 -15.62 -4.09
N GLY A 43 11.69 -14.32 -3.79
CA GLY A 43 11.00 -13.71 -2.66
C GLY A 43 9.48 -13.86 -2.75
N LEU A 44 8.90 -13.73 -3.95
CA LEU A 44 7.46 -14.00 -4.15
C LEU A 44 7.11 -15.47 -3.82
N SER A 45 7.96 -16.41 -4.19
CA SER A 45 7.78 -17.82 -3.82
C SER A 45 7.84 -18.04 -2.31
N ASP A 46 8.75 -17.35 -1.62
CA ASP A 46 8.88 -17.46 -0.16
C ASP A 46 7.64 -16.93 0.57
N VAL A 47 7.11 -15.76 0.17
CA VAL A 47 5.91 -15.20 0.81
C VAL A 47 4.65 -16.01 0.49
N ILE A 48 4.51 -16.58 -0.70
CA ILE A 48 3.41 -17.50 -1.02
C ILE A 48 3.52 -18.78 -0.17
N THR A 49 4.72 -19.34 -0.02
CA THR A 49 4.95 -20.50 0.83
C THR A 49 4.58 -20.23 2.29
N PHE A 50 4.95 -19.05 2.81
CA PHE A 50 4.57 -18.62 4.15
C PHE A 50 3.04 -18.48 4.28
N ALA A 51 2.38 -17.85 3.29
CA ALA A 51 0.93 -17.69 3.28
C ALA A 51 0.15 -19.02 3.27
N LEU A 52 0.64 -20.05 2.57
CA LEU A 52 0.03 -21.38 2.59
C LEU A 52 -0.04 -21.98 4.00
N GLY A 53 0.94 -21.67 4.87
CA GLY A 53 0.93 -22.08 6.28
C GLY A 53 -0.18 -21.43 7.13
N SER A 54 -0.85 -20.40 6.63
CA SER A 54 -1.95 -19.73 7.34
C SER A 54 -3.35 -20.27 7.01
N ILE A 55 -3.48 -21.20 6.08
CA ILE A 55 -4.75 -21.79 5.66
C ILE A 55 -5.43 -22.48 6.85
N LEU A 56 -6.68 -22.09 7.14
CA LEU A 56 -7.50 -22.72 8.17
C LEU A 56 -8.46 -23.74 7.55
N PRO A 57 -8.62 -24.94 8.17
CA PRO A 57 -9.47 -26.02 7.62
C PRO A 57 -10.93 -25.60 7.41
N ASP A 58 -11.45 -24.75 8.28
CA ASP A 58 -12.85 -24.30 8.27
C ASP A 58 -13.07 -23.05 7.39
N GLY A 59 -12.03 -22.60 6.69
CA GLY A 59 -12.04 -21.40 5.83
C GLY A 59 -11.35 -20.17 6.45
N GLY A 60 -10.92 -19.26 5.60
CA GLY A 60 -10.13 -18.08 5.97
C GLY A 60 -8.70 -18.42 6.31
N PHE A 61 -7.99 -17.43 6.84
CA PHE A 61 -6.57 -17.52 7.16
C PHE A 61 -6.31 -17.22 8.63
N ALA A 62 -5.36 -17.94 9.21
CA ALA A 62 -4.85 -17.64 10.54
C ALA A 62 -4.05 -16.35 10.53
N TYR A 63 -4.22 -15.55 11.56
CA TYR A 63 -3.28 -14.48 11.88
C TYR A 63 -2.00 -15.13 12.41
N GLN A 64 -0.89 -15.01 11.70
CA GLN A 64 0.35 -15.71 12.02
C GLN A 64 1.24 -14.93 12.99
N ALA A 65 1.87 -15.64 13.92
CA ALA A 65 2.99 -15.14 14.70
C ALA A 65 4.28 -15.10 13.85
N ALA A 66 5.35 -14.54 14.40
CA ALA A 66 6.65 -14.43 13.73
C ALA A 66 7.23 -15.77 13.25
N ASP A 67 6.94 -16.86 13.95
CA ASP A 67 7.40 -18.22 13.60
C ASP A 67 6.49 -18.93 12.57
N GLY A 68 5.39 -18.26 12.15
CA GLY A 68 4.38 -18.82 11.24
C GLY A 68 3.28 -19.62 11.93
N SER A 69 3.31 -19.77 13.26
CA SER A 69 2.22 -20.41 13.98
C SER A 69 0.98 -19.51 14.09
N PRO A 70 -0.25 -20.07 14.14
CA PRO A 70 -1.46 -19.29 14.36
C PRO A 70 -1.46 -18.58 15.70
N MET A 71 -1.78 -17.29 15.71
CA MET A 71 -1.95 -16.52 16.93
C MET A 71 -3.28 -16.88 17.63
N PRO A 72 -3.26 -17.26 18.94
CA PRO A 72 -4.45 -17.66 19.65
C PRO A 72 -5.52 -16.57 19.73
N GLY A 73 -6.80 -16.95 19.64
CA GLY A 73 -7.93 -16.07 19.86
C GLY A 73 -8.22 -15.07 18.71
N ARG A 74 -7.48 -15.14 17.61
CA ARG A 74 -7.76 -14.35 16.39
C ARG A 74 -8.73 -15.12 15.50
N ARG A 75 -9.76 -14.44 15.01
CA ARG A 75 -10.68 -14.96 14.00
C ARG A 75 -10.16 -14.64 12.59
N PRO A 76 -10.55 -15.41 11.56
CA PRO A 76 -10.33 -14.98 10.18
C PRO A 76 -10.94 -13.60 9.93
N GLN A 77 -10.23 -12.74 9.24
CA GLN A 77 -10.66 -11.40 8.91
C GLN A 77 -10.91 -11.27 7.40
N LEU A 78 -11.98 -10.57 7.03
CA LEU A 78 -12.41 -10.43 5.65
C LEU A 78 -11.34 -9.77 4.77
N PHE A 79 -10.81 -8.61 5.20
CA PHE A 79 -9.80 -7.90 4.41
C PHE A 79 -8.52 -8.71 4.25
N LEU A 80 -8.08 -9.47 5.27
CA LEU A 80 -6.92 -10.36 5.16
C LEU A 80 -7.18 -11.48 4.15
N THR A 81 -8.37 -12.10 4.20
CA THR A 81 -8.77 -13.15 3.25
C THR A 81 -8.80 -12.61 1.82
N ALA A 82 -9.33 -11.42 1.61
CA ALA A 82 -9.39 -10.78 0.30
C ALA A 82 -7.99 -10.37 -0.23
N ARG A 83 -7.13 -9.83 0.63
CA ARG A 83 -5.73 -9.53 0.31
C ARG A 83 -4.93 -10.77 -0.05
N MET A 84 -5.14 -11.89 0.67
CA MET A 84 -4.54 -13.18 0.31
C MET A 84 -5.00 -13.66 -1.06
N ALA A 85 -6.30 -13.50 -1.41
CA ALA A 85 -6.81 -13.83 -2.75
C ALA A 85 -6.11 -13.01 -3.84
N TYR A 86 -5.99 -11.70 -3.64
CA TYR A 86 -5.32 -10.81 -4.59
C TYR A 86 -3.85 -11.17 -4.78
N THR A 87 -3.10 -11.35 -3.68
CA THR A 87 -1.69 -11.75 -3.74
C THR A 87 -1.50 -13.12 -4.38
N ALA A 88 -2.40 -14.06 -4.10
CA ALA A 88 -2.40 -15.36 -4.76
C ALA A 88 -2.63 -15.25 -6.26
N ALA A 89 -3.53 -14.37 -6.72
CA ALA A 89 -3.74 -14.11 -8.15
C ALA A 89 -2.47 -13.52 -8.81
N LEU A 90 -1.75 -12.62 -8.12
CA LEU A 90 -0.43 -12.16 -8.57
C LEU A 90 0.55 -13.32 -8.70
N GLY A 91 0.60 -14.21 -7.69
CA GLY A 91 1.45 -15.40 -7.72
C GLY A 91 1.11 -16.36 -8.88
N VAL A 92 -0.18 -16.58 -9.18
CA VAL A 92 -0.63 -17.36 -10.35
C VAL A 92 -0.14 -16.73 -11.66
N ARG A 93 -0.27 -15.40 -11.81
CA ARG A 93 0.21 -14.67 -12.99
C ARG A 93 1.71 -14.82 -13.22
N HIS A 94 2.49 -14.87 -12.14
CA HIS A 94 3.95 -15.07 -12.18
C HIS A 94 4.38 -16.54 -12.15
N GLY A 95 3.44 -17.49 -12.17
CA GLY A 95 3.73 -18.93 -12.22
C GLY A 95 4.33 -19.50 -10.93
N VAL A 96 4.06 -18.87 -9.77
CA VAL A 96 4.57 -19.32 -8.47
C VAL A 96 3.81 -20.55 -7.98
N PRO A 97 4.48 -21.67 -7.65
CA PRO A 97 3.84 -22.86 -7.12
C PRO A 97 3.05 -22.60 -5.83
N GLY A 98 1.90 -23.25 -5.68
CA GLY A 98 1.03 -23.10 -4.51
C GLY A 98 0.05 -21.91 -4.58
N SER A 99 0.29 -20.94 -5.47
CA SER A 99 -0.59 -19.77 -5.60
C SER A 99 -2.03 -20.14 -6.00
N GLY A 100 -2.22 -21.15 -6.84
CA GLY A 100 -3.55 -21.65 -7.19
C GLY A 100 -4.33 -22.20 -5.99
N GLU A 101 -3.67 -23.01 -5.15
CA GLU A 101 -4.26 -23.54 -3.90
C GLU A 101 -4.64 -22.42 -2.94
N LEU A 102 -3.75 -21.41 -2.76
CA LEU A 102 -4.00 -20.25 -1.93
C LEU A 102 -5.20 -19.44 -2.45
N LEU A 103 -5.29 -19.24 -3.78
CA LEU A 103 -6.39 -18.54 -4.43
C LEU A 103 -7.72 -19.28 -4.27
N ASP A 104 -7.74 -20.60 -4.55
CA ASP A 104 -8.95 -21.44 -4.40
C ASP A 104 -9.50 -21.39 -2.98
N HIS A 105 -8.61 -21.48 -1.97
CA HIS A 105 -9.00 -21.42 -0.57
C HIS A 105 -9.56 -20.03 -0.19
N ALA A 106 -8.90 -18.95 -0.62
CA ALA A 106 -9.35 -17.59 -0.35
C ALA A 106 -10.72 -17.32 -0.99
N MET A 107 -10.90 -17.67 -2.27
CA MET A 107 -12.17 -17.48 -2.99
C MET A 107 -13.30 -18.32 -2.40
N SER A 108 -13.02 -19.56 -1.97
CA SER A 108 -13.97 -20.39 -1.23
C SER A 108 -14.38 -19.75 0.10
N SER A 109 -13.44 -19.16 0.81
CA SER A 109 -13.68 -18.48 2.09
C SER A 109 -14.52 -17.21 1.92
N LEU A 110 -14.25 -16.41 0.88
CA LEU A 110 -15.02 -15.20 0.56
C LEU A 110 -16.48 -15.53 0.18
N THR A 111 -16.70 -16.62 -0.54
CA THR A 111 -18.04 -17.06 -0.94
C THR A 111 -18.73 -17.93 0.10
N GLY A 112 -18.02 -18.38 1.13
CA GLY A 112 -18.50 -19.26 2.21
C GLY A 112 -18.62 -18.55 3.55
N ILE A 113 -17.60 -18.71 4.41
CA ILE A 113 -17.66 -18.26 5.83
C ILE A 113 -17.81 -16.75 6.01
N HIS A 114 -17.34 -15.96 5.06
CA HIS A 114 -17.46 -14.50 5.09
C HIS A 114 -18.76 -13.98 4.48
N ALA A 115 -19.47 -14.77 3.65
CA ALA A 115 -20.69 -14.31 3.01
C ALA A 115 -21.81 -14.10 4.05
N ASP A 116 -22.39 -12.90 4.09
CA ASP A 116 -23.57 -12.62 4.92
C ASP A 116 -24.84 -13.00 4.17
N THR A 117 -25.37 -14.19 4.48
CA THR A 117 -26.58 -14.72 3.85
C THR A 117 -27.88 -14.08 4.37
N GLN A 118 -27.80 -13.31 5.46
CA GLN A 118 -28.97 -12.67 6.05
C GLN A 118 -29.20 -11.26 5.49
N HIS A 119 -28.14 -10.44 5.39
CA HIS A 119 -28.24 -9.03 5.02
C HIS A 119 -27.49 -8.67 3.73
N GLY A 120 -26.84 -9.65 3.11
CA GLY A 120 -26.00 -9.41 1.93
C GLY A 120 -24.64 -8.78 2.27
N GLY A 121 -23.74 -8.75 1.28
CA GLY A 121 -22.34 -8.38 1.52
C GLY A 121 -21.60 -9.42 2.35
N TRP A 122 -20.60 -8.97 3.14
CA TRP A 122 -19.70 -9.86 3.86
C TRP A 122 -19.59 -9.51 5.34
N LEU A 123 -19.26 -10.52 6.14
CA LEU A 123 -18.96 -10.41 7.56
C LEU A 123 -17.46 -10.13 7.74
N SER A 124 -17.09 -9.06 8.42
CA SER A 124 -15.68 -8.74 8.73
C SER A 124 -14.99 -9.86 9.49
N GLU A 125 -15.69 -10.47 10.47
CA GLU A 125 -15.24 -11.64 11.22
C GLU A 125 -16.39 -12.66 11.30
N PRO A 126 -16.25 -13.88 10.76
CA PRO A 126 -17.26 -14.91 10.84
C PRO A 126 -17.64 -15.23 12.28
N GLY A 127 -18.95 -15.27 12.57
CA GLY A 127 -19.48 -15.55 13.89
C GLY A 127 -19.36 -14.40 14.91
N ALA A 128 -18.98 -13.21 14.48
CA ALA A 128 -19.07 -11.99 15.26
C ALA A 128 -20.11 -11.03 14.64
N VAL A 129 -20.72 -10.21 15.49
CA VAL A 129 -21.58 -9.10 15.04
C VAL A 129 -20.70 -7.86 14.97
N THR A 130 -20.32 -7.47 13.76
CA THR A 130 -19.46 -6.32 13.48
C THR A 130 -20.15 -5.38 12.50
N ARG A 131 -19.73 -4.11 12.45
CA ARG A 131 -20.14 -3.21 11.37
C ARG A 131 -19.64 -3.73 10.03
N LYS A 132 -20.34 -3.41 8.96
CA LYS A 132 -19.90 -3.64 7.58
C LYS A 132 -18.99 -2.48 7.17
N MET A 133 -17.69 -2.74 7.12
CA MET A 133 -16.69 -1.75 6.77
C MET A 133 -16.53 -1.65 5.25
N THR A 134 -16.55 -0.44 4.71
CA THR A 134 -16.23 -0.20 3.30
C THR A 134 -14.84 -0.73 2.96
N TYR A 135 -13.87 -0.49 3.84
CA TYR A 135 -12.51 -1.01 3.72
C TYR A 135 -12.47 -2.52 3.43
N ASP A 136 -13.24 -3.31 4.16
CA ASP A 136 -13.31 -4.77 3.97
C ASP A 136 -13.93 -5.15 2.61
N HIS A 137 -15.02 -4.48 2.24
CA HIS A 137 -15.79 -4.79 1.03
C HIS A 137 -15.04 -4.42 -0.25
N VAL A 138 -14.32 -3.30 -0.27
CA VAL A 138 -13.52 -2.93 -1.45
C VAL A 138 -12.37 -3.90 -1.69
N HIS A 139 -11.81 -4.49 -0.64
CA HIS A 139 -10.83 -5.58 -0.82
C HIS A 139 -11.45 -6.84 -1.44
N VAL A 140 -12.76 -7.12 -1.22
CA VAL A 140 -13.45 -8.20 -1.97
C VAL A 140 -13.52 -7.85 -3.45
N GLY A 141 -13.74 -6.56 -3.79
CA GLY A 141 -13.65 -6.06 -5.17
C GLY A 141 -12.28 -6.29 -5.79
N LEU A 142 -11.23 -5.92 -5.07
CA LEU A 142 -9.83 -6.14 -5.48
C LEU A 142 -9.53 -7.63 -5.70
N ALA A 143 -9.92 -8.49 -4.75
CA ALA A 143 -9.76 -9.93 -4.82
C ALA A 143 -10.47 -10.54 -6.03
N SER A 144 -11.74 -10.18 -6.25
CA SER A 144 -12.53 -10.71 -7.35
C SER A 144 -11.99 -10.26 -8.71
N ALA A 145 -11.56 -9.00 -8.83
CA ALA A 145 -10.91 -8.48 -10.04
C ALA A 145 -9.59 -9.22 -10.33
N GLY A 146 -8.72 -9.37 -9.32
CA GLY A 146 -7.48 -10.13 -9.46
C GLY A 146 -7.71 -11.59 -9.87
N ALA A 147 -8.67 -12.27 -9.22
CA ALA A 147 -9.04 -13.64 -9.55
C ALA A 147 -9.64 -13.78 -10.96
N LEU A 148 -10.38 -12.76 -11.45
CA LEU A 148 -10.93 -12.73 -12.81
C LEU A 148 -9.82 -12.68 -13.86
N THR A 149 -8.76 -11.92 -13.64
CA THR A 149 -7.63 -11.80 -14.58
C THR A 149 -6.88 -13.11 -14.80
N VAL A 150 -6.93 -14.03 -13.82
CA VAL A 150 -6.31 -15.37 -13.92
C VAL A 150 -7.32 -16.49 -14.20
N GLY A 151 -8.58 -16.13 -14.48
CA GLY A 151 -9.62 -17.08 -14.94
C GLY A 151 -10.23 -17.94 -13.83
N HIS A 152 -10.19 -17.52 -12.56
CA HIS A 152 -10.81 -18.28 -11.47
C HIS A 152 -12.34 -18.37 -11.64
N PRO A 153 -12.95 -19.57 -11.54
CA PRO A 153 -14.36 -19.79 -11.92
C PRO A 153 -15.38 -19.03 -11.08
N ALA A 154 -15.10 -18.73 -9.81
CA ALA A 154 -15.99 -17.98 -8.94
C ALA A 154 -15.87 -16.44 -9.09
N ALA A 155 -14.87 -15.95 -9.82
CA ALA A 155 -14.50 -14.53 -9.81
C ALA A 155 -15.58 -13.62 -10.39
N ALA A 156 -16.16 -13.97 -11.54
CA ALA A 156 -17.18 -13.13 -12.19
C ALA A 156 -18.40 -12.93 -11.30
N ARG A 157 -18.90 -14.01 -10.65
CA ARG A 157 -20.05 -13.91 -9.74
C ARG A 157 -19.74 -13.09 -8.50
N LEU A 158 -18.54 -13.26 -7.92
CA LEU A 158 -18.14 -12.49 -6.75
C LEU A 158 -18.02 -11.01 -7.11
N LEU A 159 -17.49 -10.69 -8.30
CA LEU A 159 -17.39 -9.33 -8.81
C LEU A 159 -18.77 -8.67 -9.01
N GLU A 160 -19.76 -9.39 -9.57
CA GLU A 160 -21.14 -8.91 -9.65
C GLU A 160 -21.70 -8.58 -8.25
N GLN A 161 -21.52 -9.48 -7.28
CA GLN A 161 -22.02 -9.27 -5.92
C GLN A 161 -21.41 -8.05 -5.23
N VAL A 162 -20.10 -7.84 -5.36
CA VAL A 162 -19.44 -6.67 -4.76
C VAL A 162 -19.81 -5.38 -5.50
N THR A 163 -20.02 -5.44 -6.80
CA THR A 163 -20.56 -4.31 -7.59
C THR A 163 -21.91 -3.86 -7.04
N ASP A 164 -22.84 -4.80 -6.84
CA ASP A 164 -24.15 -4.50 -6.26
C ASP A 164 -24.06 -3.86 -4.88
N VAL A 165 -23.13 -4.34 -4.02
CA VAL A 165 -22.90 -3.77 -2.69
C VAL A 165 -22.33 -2.35 -2.80
N VAL A 166 -21.35 -2.12 -3.68
CA VAL A 166 -20.78 -0.79 -3.92
C VAL A 166 -21.85 0.17 -4.39
N ASP A 167 -22.64 -0.20 -5.37
CA ASP A 167 -23.67 0.67 -5.98
C ASP A 167 -24.84 0.95 -5.05
N THR A 168 -25.21 -0.02 -4.20
CA THR A 168 -26.38 0.10 -3.33
C THR A 168 -26.06 0.79 -2.00
N HIS A 169 -24.87 0.55 -1.44
CA HIS A 169 -24.56 0.94 -0.06
C HIS A 169 -23.34 1.83 0.07
N LEU A 170 -22.25 1.57 -0.68
CA LEU A 170 -20.96 2.19 -0.35
C LEU A 170 -20.70 3.49 -1.09
N TRP A 171 -21.16 3.62 -2.34
CA TRP A 171 -20.91 4.78 -3.18
C TRP A 171 -21.89 5.92 -2.91
N ASP A 172 -21.38 7.09 -2.53
CA ASP A 172 -22.17 8.32 -2.42
C ASP A 172 -22.08 9.09 -3.75
N PRO A 173 -23.16 9.13 -4.56
CA PRO A 173 -23.14 9.80 -5.85
C PRO A 173 -23.10 11.34 -5.77
N GLU A 174 -23.47 11.93 -4.62
CA GLU A 174 -23.41 13.38 -4.41
C GLU A 174 -21.99 13.79 -4.01
N ALA A 175 -21.38 13.07 -3.09
CA ALA A 175 -20.01 13.31 -2.67
C ALA A 175 -18.98 12.79 -3.67
N GLN A 176 -19.34 11.88 -4.58
CA GLN A 176 -18.43 11.19 -5.50
C GLN A 176 -17.28 10.49 -4.73
N ALA A 177 -17.63 9.80 -3.65
CA ALA A 177 -16.70 9.13 -2.76
C ALA A 177 -17.39 7.98 -2.02
N LEU A 178 -16.64 7.18 -1.28
CA LEU A 178 -17.15 6.07 -0.50
C LEU A 178 -17.51 6.50 0.93
N LEU A 179 -18.64 5.99 1.42
CA LEU A 179 -19.03 6.01 2.82
C LEU A 179 -18.15 5.06 3.64
N GLU A 180 -18.08 5.21 4.95
CA GLU A 180 -17.07 4.51 5.78
C GLU A 180 -17.51 3.14 6.28
N SER A 181 -18.65 3.07 6.98
CA SER A 181 -19.16 1.82 7.53
C SER A 181 -20.65 1.89 7.83
N PHE A 182 -21.24 0.72 8.04
CA PHE A 182 -22.67 0.55 8.24
C PHE A 182 -22.98 -0.42 9.38
N ALA A 183 -24.20 -0.33 9.95
CA ALA A 183 -24.72 -1.40 10.79
C ALA A 183 -24.74 -2.73 10.03
N PRO A 184 -24.75 -3.89 10.73
CA PRO A 184 -24.74 -5.20 10.09
C PRO A 184 -25.87 -5.44 9.06
N ASP A 185 -26.99 -4.77 9.25
CA ASP A 185 -28.19 -4.82 8.40
C ASP A 185 -28.30 -3.63 7.41
N TRP A 186 -27.26 -2.83 7.26
CA TRP A 186 -27.18 -1.63 6.43
C TRP A 186 -28.09 -0.47 6.87
N SER A 187 -28.69 -0.53 8.06
CA SER A 187 -29.72 0.42 8.52
C SER A 187 -29.17 1.81 8.86
N ASP A 188 -27.87 1.94 9.12
CA ASP A 188 -27.20 3.22 9.39
C ASP A 188 -25.89 3.35 8.62
N SER A 189 -25.37 4.56 8.50
CA SER A 189 -24.00 4.84 8.07
C SER A 189 -23.23 5.59 9.16
N GLU A 190 -21.95 5.37 9.26
CA GLU A 190 -21.07 6.08 10.19
C GLU A 190 -20.92 7.56 9.79
N ASP A 191 -20.96 8.44 10.79
CA ASP A 191 -20.86 9.90 10.62
C ASP A 191 -19.39 10.36 10.57
N TYR A 192 -18.59 9.64 9.75
CA TYR A 192 -17.16 9.83 9.54
C TYR A 192 -16.78 9.41 8.11
N ARG A 193 -15.77 10.05 7.54
CA ARG A 193 -15.19 9.72 6.24
C ARG A 193 -13.69 9.56 6.39
N GLY A 194 -13.15 8.44 5.89
CA GLY A 194 -11.72 8.12 5.96
C GLY A 194 -11.05 8.13 4.60
N ALA A 195 -9.83 8.69 4.55
CA ALA A 195 -8.99 8.57 3.35
C ALA A 195 -8.60 7.13 3.07
N ASN A 196 -8.38 6.31 4.12
CA ASN A 196 -7.94 4.92 4.00
C ASN A 196 -8.95 4.04 3.25
N ALA A 197 -10.25 4.08 3.63
CA ALA A 197 -11.29 3.31 2.93
C ALA A 197 -11.45 3.76 1.47
N ASN A 198 -11.34 5.06 1.20
CA ASN A 198 -11.41 5.64 -0.14
C ASN A 198 -10.18 5.31 -0.98
N MET A 199 -8.99 5.24 -0.39
CA MET A 199 -7.76 4.85 -1.06
C MET A 199 -7.83 3.41 -1.58
N HIS A 200 -8.20 2.47 -0.72
CA HIS A 200 -8.39 1.08 -1.15
C HIS A 200 -9.62 0.89 -2.05
N GLY A 201 -10.61 1.78 -1.93
CA GLY A 201 -11.69 1.89 -2.91
C GLY A 201 -11.18 2.24 -4.30
N LEU A 202 -10.31 3.24 -4.40
CA LEU A 202 -9.64 3.60 -5.65
C LEU A 202 -8.82 2.42 -6.20
N GLU A 203 -8.04 1.74 -5.37
CA GLU A 203 -7.28 0.56 -5.77
C GLU A 203 -8.19 -0.53 -6.37
N ALA A 204 -9.26 -0.87 -5.64
CA ALA A 204 -10.24 -1.84 -6.12
C ALA A 204 -10.89 -1.40 -7.45
N PHE A 205 -11.23 -0.11 -7.57
CA PHE A 205 -11.84 0.43 -8.80
C PHE A 205 -10.88 0.39 -9.99
N ILE A 206 -9.58 0.63 -9.78
CA ILE A 206 -8.57 0.44 -10.83
C ILE A 206 -8.54 -1.03 -11.28
N ALA A 207 -8.47 -1.97 -10.34
CA ALA A 207 -8.45 -3.40 -10.65
C ALA A 207 -9.73 -3.87 -11.33
N MET A 208 -10.91 -3.43 -10.84
CA MET A 208 -12.21 -3.76 -11.43
C MET A 208 -12.36 -3.19 -12.84
N GLY A 209 -11.93 -1.95 -13.07
CA GLY A 209 -11.92 -1.33 -14.39
C GLY A 209 -11.02 -2.08 -15.38
N HIS A 210 -9.83 -2.45 -14.98
CA HIS A 210 -8.92 -3.26 -15.81
C HIS A 210 -9.50 -4.65 -16.12
N ALA A 211 -10.13 -5.30 -15.14
CA ALA A 211 -10.66 -6.64 -15.30
C ALA A 211 -11.93 -6.71 -16.18
N THR A 212 -12.75 -5.65 -16.16
CA THR A 212 -14.04 -5.59 -16.85
C THR A 212 -14.02 -4.75 -18.15
N GLY A 213 -13.09 -3.82 -18.28
CA GLY A 213 -13.10 -2.78 -19.32
C GLY A 213 -14.13 -1.68 -19.09
N ASP A 214 -14.81 -1.64 -17.93
CA ASP A 214 -15.81 -0.62 -17.62
C ASP A 214 -15.17 0.63 -17.05
N ALA A 215 -15.29 1.74 -17.80
CA ALA A 215 -14.70 3.03 -17.46
C ALA A 215 -15.30 3.66 -16.19
N VAL A 216 -16.50 3.27 -15.75
CA VAL A 216 -17.16 3.83 -14.56
C VAL A 216 -16.30 3.70 -13.31
N TRP A 217 -15.57 2.60 -13.20
CA TRP A 217 -14.69 2.35 -12.06
C TRP A 217 -13.54 3.34 -11.98
N HIS A 218 -12.87 3.56 -13.10
CA HIS A 218 -11.76 4.53 -13.14
C HIS A 218 -12.26 5.99 -13.01
N GLN A 219 -13.47 6.30 -13.49
CA GLN A 219 -14.09 7.61 -13.28
C GLN A 219 -14.37 7.86 -11.80
N ARG A 220 -14.92 6.88 -11.08
CA ARG A 220 -15.10 6.95 -9.62
C ARG A 220 -13.77 7.10 -8.89
N GLY A 221 -12.76 6.32 -9.29
CA GLY A 221 -11.41 6.43 -8.74
C GLY A 221 -10.81 7.81 -8.94
N LEU A 222 -10.96 8.38 -10.13
CA LEU A 222 -10.49 9.74 -10.45
C LEU A 222 -11.19 10.81 -9.59
N ALA A 223 -12.50 10.66 -9.36
CA ALA A 223 -13.26 11.59 -8.51
C ALA A 223 -12.79 11.55 -7.04
N ILE A 224 -12.55 10.36 -6.50
CA ILE A 224 -11.96 10.17 -5.16
C ILE A 224 -10.57 10.82 -5.09
N ALA A 225 -9.70 10.55 -6.07
CA ALA A 225 -8.35 11.10 -6.13
C ALA A 225 -8.35 12.63 -6.26
N ASP A 226 -9.26 13.21 -7.04
CA ASP A 226 -9.40 14.65 -7.17
C ASP A 226 -9.70 15.32 -5.82
N ARG A 227 -10.68 14.79 -5.09
CA ARG A 227 -11.08 15.30 -3.76
C ARG A 227 -9.95 15.23 -2.74
N LEU A 228 -9.37 14.04 -2.57
CA LEU A 228 -8.47 13.76 -1.46
C LEU A 228 -7.03 14.21 -1.76
N ILE A 229 -6.59 14.08 -2.98
CA ILE A 229 -5.21 14.37 -3.36
C ILE A 229 -5.09 15.73 -4.05
N ASN A 230 -5.80 15.92 -5.17
CA ASN A 230 -5.65 17.18 -5.94
C ASN A 230 -6.13 18.41 -5.16
N VAL A 231 -7.12 18.24 -4.27
CA VAL A 231 -7.62 19.33 -3.42
C VAL A 231 -6.99 19.24 -2.02
N ALA A 232 -7.35 18.24 -1.23
CA ALA A 232 -7.07 18.27 0.21
C ALA A 232 -5.57 18.13 0.55
N ALA A 233 -4.83 17.22 -0.10
CA ALA A 233 -3.41 17.04 0.15
C ALA A 233 -2.56 18.16 -0.49
N ARG A 234 -2.91 18.59 -1.72
CA ARG A 234 -2.22 19.69 -2.42
C ARG A 234 -2.22 20.98 -1.61
N GLU A 235 -3.38 21.37 -1.04
CA GLU A 235 -3.52 22.57 -0.19
C GLU A 235 -2.64 22.53 1.07
N ARG A 236 -2.17 21.33 1.46
CA ARG A 236 -1.34 21.09 2.65
C ARG A 236 0.10 20.72 2.32
N GLY A 237 0.58 21.06 1.13
CA GLY A 237 1.95 20.78 0.71
C GLY A 237 2.24 19.28 0.67
N TRP A 238 1.27 18.49 0.22
CA TRP A 238 1.32 17.03 0.09
C TRP A 238 1.35 16.27 1.43
N LEU A 239 0.93 16.88 2.55
CA LEU A 239 0.54 16.15 3.75
C LEU A 239 -0.92 15.74 3.61
N LEU A 240 -1.17 14.44 3.52
CA LEU A 240 -2.49 13.89 3.29
C LEU A 240 -3.33 13.94 4.58
N PRO A 241 -4.51 14.61 4.60
CA PRO A 241 -5.47 14.43 5.67
C PRO A 241 -6.13 13.05 5.59
N GLU A 242 -6.16 12.36 6.73
CA GLU A 242 -6.70 10.99 6.80
C GLU A 242 -8.17 10.96 7.24
N HIS A 243 -8.65 12.00 7.92
CA HIS A 243 -9.91 12.01 8.66
C HIS A 243 -10.78 13.20 8.30
N PHE A 244 -12.08 12.95 8.08
CA PHE A 244 -13.04 13.95 7.66
C PHE A 244 -14.39 13.74 8.37
N THR A 245 -15.16 14.83 8.51
CA THR A 245 -16.58 14.77 8.88
C THR A 245 -17.42 14.16 7.76
N ALA A 246 -18.69 13.86 8.04
CA ALA A 246 -19.66 13.44 7.03
C ALA A 246 -19.74 14.41 5.83
N ASP A 247 -19.54 15.71 6.07
CA ASP A 247 -19.53 16.77 5.05
C ASP A 247 -18.15 17.02 4.44
N TRP A 248 -17.21 16.10 4.62
CA TRP A 248 -15.84 16.17 4.08
C TRP A 248 -14.99 17.34 4.59
N GLN A 249 -15.28 17.86 5.79
CA GLN A 249 -14.37 18.79 6.45
C GLN A 249 -13.25 18.04 7.16
N VAL A 250 -12.00 18.50 6.99
CA VAL A 250 -10.83 17.87 7.61
C VAL A 250 -10.92 17.92 9.13
N LEU A 251 -10.64 16.79 9.78
CA LEU A 251 -10.55 16.61 11.23
C LEU A 251 -9.07 16.49 11.64
N PRO A 252 -8.34 17.59 11.81
CA PRO A 252 -6.89 17.56 11.98
C PRO A 252 -6.44 16.94 13.30
N ASP A 253 -7.29 16.96 14.33
CA ASP A 253 -6.98 16.42 15.66
C ASP A 253 -7.64 15.07 15.96
N TYR A 254 -8.18 14.39 14.93
CA TYR A 254 -8.82 13.08 15.10
C TYR A 254 -7.82 12.06 15.63
N ASN A 255 -8.22 11.29 16.66
CA ASN A 255 -7.39 10.28 17.35
C ASN A 255 -6.04 10.79 17.89
N ARG A 256 -5.94 12.06 18.25
CA ARG A 256 -4.71 12.63 18.82
C ARG A 256 -4.24 11.87 20.08
N ASP A 257 -5.18 11.33 20.83
CA ASP A 257 -4.90 10.54 22.05
C ASP A 257 -4.63 9.05 21.75
N GLU A 258 -4.85 8.60 20.50
CA GLU A 258 -4.60 7.24 20.03
C GLU A 258 -3.73 7.20 18.75
N PRO A 259 -2.52 7.76 18.78
CA PRO A 259 -1.70 7.94 17.58
C PRO A 259 -1.21 6.63 16.94
N LEU A 260 -1.28 5.52 17.68
CA LEU A 260 -0.91 4.18 17.21
C LEU A 260 -2.11 3.35 16.73
N HIS A 261 -3.29 3.99 16.51
CA HIS A 261 -4.45 3.26 15.99
C HIS A 261 -4.13 2.65 14.61
N PRO A 262 -4.35 1.32 14.41
CA PRO A 262 -3.86 0.63 13.21
C PRO A 262 -4.51 1.08 11.89
N PHE A 263 -5.75 1.59 11.92
CA PHE A 263 -6.50 2.02 10.72
C PHE A 263 -6.80 3.52 10.67
N ARG A 264 -6.76 4.21 11.81
CA ARG A 264 -7.12 5.62 11.93
C ARG A 264 -6.13 6.36 12.84
N PRO A 265 -4.81 6.30 12.55
CA PRO A 265 -3.80 6.97 13.37
C PRO A 265 -3.96 8.49 13.29
N TYR A 266 -3.51 9.21 14.33
CA TYR A 266 -3.41 10.66 14.27
C TYR A 266 -2.32 11.13 13.32
N GLY A 267 -2.60 12.20 12.56
CA GLY A 267 -1.66 12.88 11.69
C GLY A 267 -1.68 12.37 10.24
N ALA A 268 -0.61 12.62 9.51
CA ALA A 268 -0.43 12.18 8.14
C ALA A 268 0.50 10.97 8.06
N THR A 269 0.18 10.04 7.17
CA THR A 269 0.91 8.77 6.99
C THR A 269 1.69 8.78 5.68
N PHE A 270 3.01 8.82 5.74
CA PHE A 270 3.85 8.80 4.52
C PHE A 270 3.69 7.52 3.70
N GLY A 271 3.38 6.41 4.36
CA GLY A 271 3.04 5.17 3.66
C GLY A 271 1.85 5.34 2.72
N HIS A 272 0.76 5.95 3.19
CA HIS A 272 -0.39 6.25 2.34
C HIS A 272 -0.05 7.23 1.22
N SER A 273 0.81 8.23 1.47
CA SER A 273 1.28 9.12 0.39
C SER A 273 1.95 8.35 -0.75
N LEU A 274 2.74 7.34 -0.44
CA LEU A 274 3.39 6.46 -1.43
C LEU A 274 2.37 5.57 -2.15
N GLU A 275 1.42 5.01 -1.42
CA GLU A 275 0.37 4.14 -1.97
C GLU A 275 -0.56 4.94 -2.91
N TRP A 276 -1.03 6.12 -2.50
CA TRP A 276 -1.76 7.04 -3.36
C TRP A 276 -1.00 7.39 -4.63
N SER A 277 0.29 7.68 -4.53
CA SER A 277 1.14 8.00 -5.69
C SER A 277 1.11 6.88 -6.74
N ARG A 278 1.22 5.64 -6.30
CA ARG A 278 1.11 4.47 -7.18
C ARG A 278 -0.24 4.42 -7.89
N PHE A 279 -1.34 4.63 -7.16
CA PHE A 279 -2.68 4.60 -7.77
C PHE A 279 -2.91 5.75 -8.76
N LEU A 280 -2.39 6.95 -8.48
CA LEU A 280 -2.45 8.06 -9.42
C LEU A 280 -1.72 7.74 -10.73
N LEU A 281 -0.54 7.11 -10.66
CA LEU A 281 0.22 6.68 -11.84
C LEU A 281 -0.50 5.58 -12.62
N GLN A 282 -1.21 4.69 -11.94
CA GLN A 282 -2.05 3.67 -12.59
C GLN A 282 -3.26 4.27 -13.29
N LEU A 283 -3.89 5.30 -12.71
CA LEU A 283 -4.96 6.06 -13.38
C LEU A 283 -4.43 6.83 -14.59
N ASP A 284 -3.26 7.45 -14.48
CA ASP A 284 -2.61 8.18 -15.58
C ASP A 284 -2.34 7.26 -16.77
N ALA A 285 -1.88 6.04 -16.51
CA ALA A 285 -1.62 5.03 -17.54
C ALA A 285 -2.90 4.37 -18.12
N SER A 286 -4.07 4.65 -17.55
CA SER A 286 -5.31 3.96 -17.94
C SER A 286 -5.86 4.45 -19.27
N PRO A 287 -6.20 3.54 -20.21
CA PRO A 287 -6.90 3.91 -21.44
C PRO A 287 -8.40 4.18 -21.24
N LEU A 288 -8.96 3.90 -20.05
CA LEU A 288 -10.39 3.99 -19.76
C LEU A 288 -10.85 5.39 -19.35
N VAL A 289 -9.95 6.23 -18.92
CA VAL A 289 -10.22 7.63 -18.53
C VAL A 289 -9.20 8.57 -19.16
N GLY A 290 -9.54 9.86 -19.24
CA GLY A 290 -8.55 10.87 -19.60
C GLY A 290 -7.47 10.97 -18.52
N SER A 291 -6.25 11.32 -18.92
CA SER A 291 -5.12 11.55 -18.02
C SER A 291 -4.97 13.05 -17.71
N PRO A 292 -5.61 13.57 -16.64
CA PRO A 292 -5.39 14.94 -16.20
C PRO A 292 -3.94 15.14 -15.77
N SER A 293 -3.30 16.23 -16.22
CA SER A 293 -1.87 16.48 -15.98
C SER A 293 -1.47 16.55 -14.50
N TRP A 294 -2.42 16.79 -13.61
CA TRP A 294 -2.16 16.82 -12.17
C TRP A 294 -1.87 15.45 -11.54
N LEU A 295 -2.22 14.33 -12.20
CA LEU A 295 -2.00 12.99 -11.65
C LEU A 295 -0.51 12.70 -11.42
N VAL A 296 0.32 12.92 -12.43
CA VAL A 296 1.78 12.70 -12.34
C VAL A 296 2.42 13.74 -11.42
N GLU A 297 1.99 15.01 -11.48
CA GLU A 297 2.47 16.06 -10.57
C GLU A 297 2.19 15.71 -9.11
N ALA A 298 0.97 15.26 -8.80
CA ALA A 298 0.59 14.87 -7.45
C ALA A 298 1.35 13.63 -6.97
N ALA A 299 1.53 12.62 -7.84
CA ALA A 299 2.32 11.44 -7.52
C ALA A 299 3.78 11.77 -7.20
N ASP A 300 4.44 12.63 -8.00
CA ASP A 300 5.79 13.12 -7.72
C ASP A 300 5.83 13.91 -6.41
N GLY A 301 4.88 14.83 -6.19
CA GLY A 301 4.79 15.65 -4.99
C GLY A 301 4.63 14.83 -3.70
N LEU A 302 3.69 13.89 -3.67
CA LEU A 302 3.48 12.97 -2.54
C LEU A 302 4.72 12.11 -2.28
N THR A 303 5.31 11.54 -3.33
CA THR A 303 6.48 10.67 -3.20
C THR A 303 7.69 11.42 -2.67
N ARG A 304 7.99 12.61 -3.19
CA ARG A 304 9.08 13.46 -2.66
C ARG A 304 8.81 13.89 -1.24
N ARG A 305 7.58 14.29 -0.92
CA ARG A 305 7.22 14.65 0.46
C ARG A 305 7.46 13.50 1.43
N ALA A 306 7.12 12.27 1.03
CA ALA A 306 7.31 11.07 1.84
C ALA A 306 8.80 10.66 1.94
N LEU A 307 9.50 10.56 0.82
CA LEU A 307 10.86 9.99 0.80
C LEU A 307 11.93 11.05 1.11
N ASP A 308 11.95 12.17 0.39
CA ASP A 308 12.98 13.20 0.58
C ASP A 308 12.78 13.97 1.89
N GLY A 309 11.51 14.19 2.28
CA GLY A 309 11.12 14.93 3.48
C GLY A 309 10.86 14.07 4.71
N GLY A 310 10.59 12.76 4.55
CA GLY A 310 10.11 11.87 5.62
C GLY A 310 11.09 10.80 6.09
N TRP A 311 12.17 10.56 5.33
CA TRP A 311 13.13 9.52 5.67
C TRP A 311 14.00 9.89 6.87
N ALA A 312 14.06 9.00 7.86
CA ALA A 312 14.92 9.11 9.05
C ALA A 312 14.71 10.39 9.89
N LEU A 313 13.47 10.86 10.00
CA LEU A 313 13.10 12.09 10.72
C LEU A 313 13.52 12.11 12.20
N ASP A 314 13.55 10.96 12.84
CA ASP A 314 13.98 10.77 14.25
C ASP A 314 15.44 10.30 14.37
N GLY A 315 16.22 10.32 13.27
CA GLY A 315 17.61 9.87 13.20
C GLY A 315 17.78 8.37 12.96
N ARG A 316 16.72 7.55 13.03
CA ARG A 316 16.73 6.13 12.70
C ARG A 316 16.36 5.93 11.22
N PRO A 317 16.93 4.95 10.50
CA PRO A 317 16.60 4.71 9.10
C PRO A 317 15.13 4.29 8.92
N GLY A 318 14.55 4.63 7.76
CA GLY A 318 13.16 4.31 7.40
C GLY A 318 12.18 5.44 7.70
N LEU A 319 10.91 5.21 7.31
CA LEU A 319 9.82 6.13 7.52
C LEU A 319 9.19 5.89 8.90
N VAL A 320 8.87 6.96 9.63
CA VAL A 320 8.00 6.88 10.81
C VAL A 320 6.57 6.56 10.37
N TYR A 321 5.76 5.99 11.26
CA TYR A 321 4.37 5.66 10.93
C TYR A 321 3.57 6.92 10.60
N THR A 322 3.54 7.92 11.51
CA THR A 322 2.84 9.17 11.28
C THR A 322 3.65 10.40 11.66
N VAL A 323 3.30 11.53 11.05
CA VAL A 323 3.79 12.87 11.37
C VAL A 323 2.62 13.81 11.65
N ASP A 324 2.85 14.86 12.42
CA ASP A 324 1.88 15.95 12.59
C ASP A 324 1.84 16.88 11.36
N TRP A 325 1.03 17.93 11.48
CA TRP A 325 0.83 18.88 10.37
C TRP A 325 2.01 19.83 10.13
N ASP A 326 2.96 19.88 11.04
CA ASP A 326 4.25 20.56 10.88
C ASP A 326 5.33 19.62 10.32
N GLY A 327 5.02 18.32 10.17
CA GLY A 327 5.91 17.27 9.67
C GLY A 327 6.80 16.66 10.76
N ALA A 328 6.53 16.91 12.04
CA ALA A 328 7.27 16.30 13.13
C ALA A 328 6.77 14.86 13.42
N PRO A 329 7.67 13.91 13.78
CA PRO A 329 7.28 12.55 14.10
C PRO A 329 6.27 12.47 15.26
N VAL A 330 5.21 11.67 15.09
CA VAL A 330 4.20 11.38 16.13
C VAL A 330 4.29 9.92 16.55
N ALA A 331 4.06 8.99 15.65
CA ALA A 331 4.21 7.57 15.87
C ALA A 331 5.49 7.09 15.17
N ASP A 332 6.49 6.75 15.96
CA ASP A 332 7.86 6.52 15.49
C ASP A 332 8.19 5.05 15.17
N VAL A 333 7.20 4.15 15.25
CA VAL A 333 7.33 2.76 14.81
C VAL A 333 7.61 2.67 13.30
N ARG A 334 8.36 1.64 12.89
CA ARG A 334 8.61 1.34 11.46
C ARG A 334 7.73 0.20 11.03
N LEU A 335 6.91 0.42 10.01
CA LEU A 335 6.07 -0.61 9.42
C LEU A 335 6.65 -1.02 8.06
N HIS A 336 6.48 -2.30 7.68
CA HIS A 336 6.98 -2.81 6.39
C HIS A 336 6.21 -2.23 5.21
N TRP A 337 4.90 -2.04 5.36
CA TRP A 337 4.03 -1.64 4.26
C TRP A 337 4.39 -0.29 3.63
N PRO A 338 4.82 0.78 4.36
CA PRO A 338 5.30 2.00 3.73
C PRO A 338 6.54 1.79 2.85
N VAL A 339 7.42 0.85 3.25
CA VAL A 339 8.60 0.48 2.44
C VAL A 339 8.16 -0.26 1.18
N CYS A 340 7.21 -1.19 1.30
CA CYS A 340 6.63 -1.92 0.17
C CYS A 340 5.98 -0.97 -0.85
N GLU A 341 5.20 0.00 -0.37
CA GLU A 341 4.56 1.00 -1.24
C GLU A 341 5.59 1.94 -1.88
N GLY A 342 6.62 2.33 -1.14
CA GLY A 342 7.74 3.09 -1.70
C GLY A 342 8.47 2.35 -2.82
N ILE A 343 8.70 1.04 -2.66
CA ILE A 343 9.30 0.19 -3.70
C ILE A 343 8.42 0.17 -4.96
N GLN A 344 7.13 -0.08 -4.81
CA GLN A 344 6.19 -0.12 -5.92
C GLN A 344 6.15 1.23 -6.67
N THR A 345 5.98 2.31 -5.92
CA THR A 345 5.86 3.66 -6.48
C THR A 345 7.15 4.10 -7.19
N THR A 346 8.31 3.87 -6.55
CA THR A 346 9.59 4.25 -7.17
C THR A 346 9.93 3.41 -8.39
N ALA A 347 9.53 2.14 -8.45
CA ALA A 347 9.67 1.31 -9.64
C ALA A 347 8.86 1.89 -10.83
N VAL A 348 7.60 2.29 -10.61
CA VAL A 348 6.76 2.90 -11.65
C VAL A 348 7.31 4.27 -12.09
N LEU A 349 7.67 5.15 -11.13
CA LEU A 349 8.25 6.46 -11.45
C LEU A 349 9.57 6.33 -12.22
N LEU A 350 10.41 5.40 -11.82
CA LEU A 350 11.67 5.11 -12.52
C LEU A 350 11.41 4.67 -13.96
N ARG A 351 10.46 3.78 -14.17
CA ARG A 351 10.13 3.29 -15.52
C ARG A 351 9.51 4.40 -16.40
N LEU A 352 8.68 5.25 -15.79
CA LEU A 352 8.03 6.36 -16.48
C LEU A 352 9.00 7.48 -16.87
N THR A 353 9.93 7.83 -15.96
CA THR A 353 10.78 9.03 -16.12
C THR A 353 12.22 8.75 -16.52
N GLY A 354 12.75 7.58 -16.18
CA GLY A 354 14.18 7.26 -16.31
C GLY A 354 15.07 8.08 -15.36
N ASP A 355 14.49 8.76 -14.36
CA ASP A 355 15.23 9.64 -13.45
C ASP A 355 16.06 8.82 -12.43
N ALA A 356 17.37 9.11 -12.38
CA ALA A 356 18.30 8.49 -11.44
C ALA A 356 17.93 8.71 -9.97
N HIS A 357 17.14 9.74 -9.65
CA HIS A 357 16.59 9.98 -8.32
C HIS A 357 15.72 8.81 -7.86
N TRP A 358 14.82 8.32 -8.74
CA TRP A 358 13.96 7.19 -8.42
C TRP A 358 14.72 5.86 -8.37
N GLU A 359 15.77 5.68 -9.19
CA GLU A 359 16.68 4.54 -9.08
C GLU A 359 17.39 4.52 -7.73
N HIS A 360 17.87 5.67 -7.24
CA HIS A 360 18.48 5.81 -5.93
C HIS A 360 17.52 5.38 -4.81
N TRP A 361 16.27 5.90 -4.83
CA TRP A 361 15.28 5.55 -3.82
C TRP A 361 14.84 4.08 -3.92
N TYR A 362 14.64 3.55 -5.13
CA TYR A 362 14.30 2.13 -5.34
C TYR A 362 15.34 1.20 -4.71
N ARG A 363 16.62 1.44 -4.97
CA ARG A 363 17.72 0.67 -4.36
C ARG A 363 17.75 0.82 -2.84
N ARG A 364 17.65 2.05 -2.34
CA ARG A 364 17.67 2.34 -0.91
C ARG A 364 16.54 1.67 -0.14
N LEU A 365 15.34 1.62 -0.71
CA LEU A 365 14.20 0.95 -0.12
C LEU A 365 14.38 -0.56 -0.08
N TRP A 366 14.92 -1.16 -1.15
CA TRP A 366 15.25 -2.58 -1.16
C TRP A 366 16.38 -2.95 -0.19
N ASP A 367 17.44 -2.16 -0.12
CA ASP A 367 18.51 -2.35 0.86
C ASP A 367 17.98 -2.26 2.30
N HIS A 368 17.05 -1.33 2.54
CA HIS A 368 16.38 -1.19 3.83
C HIS A 368 15.49 -2.39 4.15
N ALA A 369 14.65 -2.83 3.20
CA ALA A 369 13.80 -4.00 3.35
C ALA A 369 14.63 -5.26 3.63
N ALA A 370 15.65 -5.53 2.83
CA ALA A 370 16.52 -6.70 2.97
C ALA A 370 17.26 -6.71 4.31
N ARG A 371 17.65 -5.53 4.81
CA ARG A 371 18.39 -5.43 6.06
C ARG A 371 17.51 -5.59 7.31
N TRP A 372 16.29 -5.07 7.30
CA TRP A 372 15.52 -4.90 8.51
C TRP A 372 14.20 -5.67 8.53
N PHE A 373 13.52 -5.77 7.39
CA PHE A 373 12.20 -6.38 7.32
C PHE A 373 12.22 -7.84 6.86
N ILE A 374 13.06 -8.20 5.90
CA ILE A 374 13.13 -9.57 5.38
C ILE A 374 13.98 -10.42 6.33
N ASP A 375 13.41 -11.53 6.79
CA ASP A 375 14.14 -12.49 7.63
C ASP A 375 14.84 -13.58 6.81
N GLU A 376 15.55 -14.49 7.48
CA GLU A 376 16.32 -15.57 6.86
C GLU A 376 15.45 -16.58 6.06
N ARG A 377 14.13 -16.58 6.29
CA ARG A 377 13.17 -17.42 5.58
C ARG A 377 12.55 -16.72 4.37
N GLY A 378 12.95 -15.48 4.06
CA GLY A 378 12.34 -14.66 3.04
C GLY A 378 10.98 -14.07 3.42
N THR A 379 10.56 -14.21 4.70
CA THR A 379 9.30 -13.62 5.17
C THR A 379 9.52 -12.23 5.77
N TRP A 380 8.46 -11.45 5.87
CA TRP A 380 8.57 -10.04 6.24
C TRP A 380 8.07 -9.78 7.66
N ARG A 381 8.87 -9.07 8.46
CA ARG A 381 8.42 -8.51 9.73
C ARG A 381 7.43 -7.38 9.46
N ASN A 382 6.32 -7.35 10.16
CA ASN A 382 5.32 -6.29 9.95
C ASN A 382 5.74 -4.95 10.55
N GLU A 383 6.41 -5.01 11.70
CA GLU A 383 6.75 -3.84 12.49
C GLU A 383 8.15 -3.99 13.09
N LEU A 384 8.87 -2.88 13.20
CA LEU A 384 10.13 -2.80 13.92
C LEU A 384 9.97 -1.85 15.11
N ASP A 385 10.56 -2.25 16.23
CA ASP A 385 10.65 -1.45 17.46
C ASP A 385 11.77 -0.40 17.40
N ASP A 386 12.02 0.25 18.54
CA ASP A 386 13.02 1.30 18.69
C ASP A 386 14.45 0.80 18.48
N ASP A 387 14.70 -0.50 18.66
CA ASP A 387 15.98 -1.18 18.42
C ASP A 387 16.07 -1.80 17.01
N MET A 388 15.14 -1.51 16.13
CA MET A 388 15.02 -2.09 14.77
C MET A 388 14.87 -3.61 14.78
N ARG A 389 14.22 -4.17 15.81
CA ARG A 389 13.85 -5.58 15.91
C ARG A 389 12.36 -5.75 15.67
N GLU A 390 11.92 -6.99 15.47
CA GLU A 390 10.49 -7.27 15.30
C GLU A 390 9.67 -6.74 16.47
N GLY A 391 8.75 -5.83 16.18
CA GLY A 391 7.85 -5.14 17.11
C GLY A 391 6.44 -5.70 17.06
N GLY A 392 5.47 -4.95 17.55
CA GLY A 392 4.07 -5.33 17.59
C GLY A 392 3.18 -4.38 18.37
N LYS A 393 3.55 -3.10 18.44
CA LYS A 393 2.75 -2.06 19.10
C LYS A 393 1.49 -1.74 18.30
N VAL A 394 1.59 -1.72 16.96
CA VAL A 394 0.49 -1.46 16.04
C VAL A 394 -0.01 -2.77 15.41
N TRP A 395 0.90 -3.54 14.82
CA TRP A 395 0.60 -4.76 14.09
C TRP A 395 1.45 -5.94 14.58
N PRO A 396 1.03 -6.63 15.67
CA PRO A 396 1.76 -7.80 16.14
C PRO A 396 1.67 -8.95 15.13
N GLY A 397 2.77 -9.71 14.98
CA GLY A 397 2.84 -10.87 14.08
C GLY A 397 2.91 -10.49 12.60
N ARG A 398 2.47 -11.42 11.74
CA ARG A 398 2.55 -11.32 10.27
C ARG A 398 1.22 -11.75 9.65
N PRO A 399 0.23 -10.85 9.61
CA PRO A 399 -1.17 -11.21 9.30
C PRO A 399 -1.41 -11.55 7.83
N ASP A 400 -0.70 -10.92 6.91
CA ASP A 400 -0.83 -11.15 5.47
C ASP A 400 0.48 -10.92 4.71
N VAL A 401 0.45 -11.17 3.40
CA VAL A 401 1.58 -10.99 2.48
C VAL A 401 1.26 -10.01 1.35
N TYR A 402 0.24 -9.17 1.52
CA TYR A 402 -0.29 -8.30 0.48
C TYR A 402 0.71 -7.24 0.02
N HIS A 403 1.19 -6.40 0.94
CA HIS A 403 2.12 -5.32 0.59
C HIS A 403 3.46 -5.86 0.07
N CYS A 404 4.01 -6.91 0.73
CA CYS A 404 5.26 -7.51 0.25
C CYS A 404 5.08 -8.25 -1.08
N GLY A 405 3.93 -8.88 -1.32
CA GLY A 405 3.57 -9.45 -2.62
C GLY A 405 3.54 -8.38 -3.71
N GLY A 406 2.93 -7.22 -3.45
CA GLY A 406 2.94 -6.06 -4.34
C GLY A 406 4.35 -5.54 -4.62
N ALA A 407 5.18 -5.37 -3.58
CA ALA A 407 6.56 -4.91 -3.73
C ALA A 407 7.42 -5.86 -4.57
N LEU A 408 7.18 -7.17 -4.47
CA LEU A 408 7.91 -8.19 -5.24
C LEU A 408 7.43 -8.30 -6.71
N THR A 409 6.15 -7.98 -6.98
CA THR A 409 5.58 -8.14 -8.34
C THR A 409 5.60 -6.85 -9.16
N ALA A 410 5.32 -5.69 -8.56
CA ALA A 410 5.26 -4.42 -9.30
C ALA A 410 6.54 -4.13 -10.12
N PRO A 411 7.78 -4.35 -9.60
CA PRO A 411 8.99 -4.17 -10.40
C PRO A 411 9.17 -5.22 -11.52
N LEU A 412 8.53 -6.39 -11.40
CA LEU A 412 8.54 -7.41 -12.45
C LEU A 412 7.61 -7.04 -13.61
N ASP A 413 6.54 -6.30 -13.29
CA ASP A 413 5.52 -5.85 -14.25
C ASP A 413 5.82 -4.47 -14.85
N ALA A 414 6.72 -3.69 -14.25
CA ALA A 414 7.12 -2.35 -14.67
C ALA A 414 7.93 -2.28 -15.96
#